data_c9f603a7c88b0aece616dd3683063f21
#
_entry.id   c9f603a7c88b0aece616dd3683063f21
#
_cell.length_a   1.000
_cell.length_b   1.000
_cell.length_c   1.000
_cell.angle_alpha   90.00
_cell.angle_beta   90.00
_cell.angle_gamma   90.00
#
_symmetry.space_group_name_H-M   'P 1'
#
loop_
_entity.id
_entity.type
_entity.pdbx_description
1 polymer ?
#
loop_
_entity_poly.entity_id
_entity_poly.type
_entity_poly.pdbx_seq_one_letter_code
_entity_poly.pdbx_strand_id
1 'polypeptide(L)'
;MKKYVIVTDSCSDLEKEWREKYEIDYVPMHYSYDDKDVIASLDWETLSAPDFYNLMRNGKRVKTSQANAAQFLSVFEKYTRQGYDVLYIACSSALSASIKASCVARDELLAKYPDSKIICVDALNSCGGEGILCIRASMCRAEGKSIEETATFIENYKKYVNQEATVESLTYLKQAGRVSAMSAFFGGLLSVKPIIISDASGNNVSIEKVKGRKNSLIRVAERVAGNYIAGDYPDIWIRHCDCYDDAITLKNEILARLNVAEENFHIGYAGPILGASCGPGMIAVYFNGKEVTYDSTKQ
;
A
#
# COMPACT_ATOMS: atom_id res chain seq x y z
N MET A 1 -10.10 13.81 -25.99
CA MET A 1 -9.09 12.98 -25.33
C MET A 1 -9.68 11.58 -25.17
N LYS A 2 -8.91 10.52 -25.38
CA LYS A 2 -9.39 9.16 -25.17
C LYS A 2 -9.59 8.91 -23.68
N LYS A 3 -10.69 8.24 -23.32
CA LYS A 3 -10.99 7.92 -21.92
C LYS A 3 -10.05 6.84 -21.41
N TYR A 4 -9.65 6.92 -20.15
CA TYR A 4 -8.87 5.90 -19.49
C TYR A 4 -9.41 5.57 -18.10
N VAL A 5 -9.07 4.39 -17.62
CA VAL A 5 -9.42 3.91 -16.28
C VAL A 5 -8.16 3.80 -15.43
N ILE A 6 -8.34 3.93 -14.11
CA ILE A 6 -7.29 3.71 -13.14
C ILE A 6 -7.53 2.34 -12.52
N VAL A 7 -6.50 1.52 -12.53
CA VAL A 7 -6.50 0.17 -11.97
C VAL A 7 -5.35 0.06 -10.98
N THR A 8 -5.57 -0.63 -9.88
CA THR A 8 -4.57 -0.97 -8.87
C THR A 8 -4.59 -2.48 -8.58
N ASP A 9 -4.06 -2.92 -7.47
CA ASP A 9 -4.17 -4.31 -7.01
C ASP A 9 -4.58 -4.40 -5.52
N SER A 10 -4.69 -5.61 -4.99
CA SER A 10 -5.13 -5.82 -3.61
C SER A 10 -4.20 -5.24 -2.55
N CYS A 11 -3.00 -4.77 -2.92
CA CYS A 11 -2.09 -4.10 -1.99
C CYS A 11 -2.44 -2.65 -1.72
N SER A 12 -3.36 -2.02 -2.47
CA SER A 12 -3.71 -0.60 -2.29
C SER A 12 -4.49 -0.33 -1.02
N ASP A 13 -5.12 -1.35 -0.45
CA ASP A 13 -6.00 -1.29 0.73
C ASP A 13 -7.06 -0.17 0.64
N LEU A 14 -7.51 0.15 -0.59
CA LEU A 14 -8.59 1.10 -0.84
C LEU A 14 -9.93 0.44 -0.60
N GLU A 15 -10.68 0.89 0.40
CA GLU A 15 -12.03 0.45 0.68
C GLU A 15 -12.98 0.83 -0.48
N LYS A 16 -14.12 0.15 -0.55
CA LYS A 16 -15.10 0.27 -1.62
C LYS A 16 -15.56 1.72 -1.85
N GLU A 17 -15.81 2.47 -0.75
CA GLU A 17 -16.26 3.86 -0.84
C GLU A 17 -15.25 4.76 -1.58
N TRP A 18 -13.94 4.55 -1.37
CA TRP A 18 -12.88 5.30 -2.05
C TRP A 18 -12.75 4.89 -3.51
N ARG A 19 -12.84 3.58 -3.79
CA ARG A 19 -12.78 3.06 -5.16
C ARG A 19 -13.97 3.54 -5.99
N GLU A 20 -15.18 3.55 -5.43
CA GLU A 20 -16.38 4.07 -6.09
C GLU A 20 -16.29 5.58 -6.30
N LYS A 21 -15.91 6.36 -5.25
CA LYS A 21 -15.78 7.82 -5.33
C LYS A 21 -14.79 8.27 -6.40
N TYR A 22 -13.69 7.56 -6.55
CA TYR A 22 -12.61 7.90 -7.47
C TYR A 22 -12.57 7.02 -8.73
N GLU A 23 -13.58 6.18 -8.94
CA GLU A 23 -13.70 5.27 -10.08
C GLU A 23 -12.40 4.48 -10.35
N ILE A 24 -11.91 3.77 -9.33
CA ILE A 24 -10.70 2.95 -9.35
C ILE A 24 -11.13 1.49 -9.32
N ASP A 25 -10.67 0.69 -10.29
CA ASP A 25 -10.80 -0.77 -10.28
C ASP A 25 -9.51 -1.44 -9.77
N TYR A 26 -9.55 -2.73 -9.47
CA TYR A 26 -8.36 -3.44 -9.00
C TYR A 26 -8.25 -4.85 -9.53
N VAL A 27 -7.02 -5.36 -9.60
CA VAL A 27 -6.70 -6.76 -9.90
C VAL A 27 -6.53 -7.50 -8.58
N PRO A 28 -7.35 -8.52 -8.30
CA PRO A 28 -7.25 -9.24 -7.04
C PRO A 28 -5.98 -10.09 -6.98
N MET A 29 -5.29 -10.03 -5.86
CA MET A 29 -4.26 -10.98 -5.45
C MET A 29 -4.88 -12.13 -4.65
N HIS A 30 -4.06 -13.06 -4.17
CA HIS A 30 -4.52 -14.20 -3.37
C HIS A 30 -3.72 -14.32 -2.07
N TYR A 31 -4.35 -14.94 -1.08
CA TYR A 31 -3.68 -15.46 0.10
C TYR A 31 -4.11 -16.91 0.36
N SER A 32 -3.29 -17.66 1.06
CA SER A 32 -3.57 -19.05 1.38
C SER A 32 -3.28 -19.38 2.84
N TYR A 33 -4.10 -20.26 3.40
CA TYR A 33 -3.92 -20.86 4.73
C TYR A 33 -4.61 -22.23 4.74
N ASP A 34 -4.04 -23.21 5.45
CA ASP A 34 -4.62 -24.56 5.60
C ASP A 34 -5.11 -25.16 4.27
N ASP A 35 -4.30 -25.11 3.22
CA ASP A 35 -4.61 -25.59 1.85
C ASP A 35 -5.79 -24.89 1.14
N LYS A 36 -6.30 -23.79 1.71
CA LYS A 36 -7.29 -22.93 1.07
C LYS A 36 -6.58 -21.82 0.32
N ASP A 37 -6.96 -21.62 -0.94
CA ASP A 37 -6.58 -20.43 -1.74
C ASP A 37 -7.77 -19.48 -1.79
N VAL A 38 -7.54 -18.22 -1.41
CA VAL A 38 -8.59 -17.22 -1.18
C VAL A 38 -8.23 -15.95 -1.93
N ILE A 39 -9.22 -15.35 -2.60
CA ILE A 39 -9.07 -14.03 -3.21
C ILE A 39 -8.87 -12.99 -2.10
N ALA A 40 -7.82 -12.19 -2.23
CA ALA A 40 -7.56 -11.05 -1.37
C ALA A 40 -8.47 -9.86 -1.78
N SER A 41 -9.76 -10.00 -1.45
CA SER A 41 -10.75 -8.95 -1.71
C SER A 41 -10.46 -7.73 -0.83
N LEU A 42 -10.55 -6.53 -1.40
CA LEU A 42 -10.48 -5.26 -0.67
C LEU A 42 -11.73 -5.00 0.19
N ASP A 43 -12.79 -5.77 -0.02
CA ASP A 43 -14.08 -5.63 0.66
C ASP A 43 -14.31 -6.73 1.74
N TRP A 44 -13.30 -7.52 2.05
CA TRP A 44 -13.34 -8.58 3.08
C TRP A 44 -14.50 -9.59 2.89
N GLU A 45 -14.84 -9.93 1.63
CA GLU A 45 -16.02 -10.73 1.30
C GLU A 45 -15.94 -12.17 1.80
N THR A 46 -14.75 -12.76 1.87
CA THR A 46 -14.57 -14.17 2.27
C THR A 46 -14.40 -14.34 3.77
N LEU A 47 -13.63 -13.44 4.39
CA LEU A 47 -13.40 -13.39 5.84
C LEU A 47 -13.48 -11.94 6.27
N SER A 48 -14.12 -11.67 7.41
CA SER A 48 -14.01 -10.34 8.02
C SER A 48 -12.56 -10.04 8.44
N ALA A 49 -12.20 -8.76 8.50
CA ALA A 49 -10.86 -8.38 8.93
C ALA A 49 -10.51 -8.94 10.33
N PRO A 50 -11.38 -8.86 11.36
CA PRO A 50 -11.12 -9.49 12.64
C PRO A 50 -10.88 -11.00 12.55
N ASP A 51 -11.68 -11.74 11.75
CA ASP A 51 -11.52 -13.18 11.61
C ASP A 51 -10.21 -13.54 10.92
N PHE A 52 -9.81 -12.79 9.89
CA PHE A 52 -8.52 -12.95 9.24
C PHE A 52 -7.36 -12.76 10.22
N TYR A 53 -7.36 -11.70 11.01
CA TYR A 53 -6.30 -11.47 12.00
C TYR A 53 -6.34 -12.47 13.16
N ASN A 54 -7.52 -12.98 13.53
CA ASN A 54 -7.66 -14.04 14.51
C ASN A 54 -7.11 -15.38 14.03
N LEU A 55 -7.19 -15.72 12.73
CA LEU A 55 -6.47 -16.90 12.19
C LEU A 55 -4.98 -16.81 12.52
N MET A 56 -4.38 -15.63 12.30
CA MET A 56 -2.95 -15.43 12.55
C MET A 56 -2.62 -15.47 14.05
N ARG A 57 -3.44 -14.87 14.93
CA ARG A 57 -3.28 -14.96 16.40
C ARG A 57 -3.35 -16.41 16.89
N ASN A 58 -4.17 -17.24 16.24
CA ASN A 58 -4.30 -18.67 16.52
C ASN A 58 -3.20 -19.51 15.88
N GLY A 59 -2.11 -18.88 15.40
CA GLY A 59 -0.92 -19.55 14.88
C GLY A 59 -1.03 -20.04 13.44
N LYS A 60 -2.11 -19.72 12.72
CA LYS A 60 -2.20 -20.07 11.30
C LYS A 60 -1.22 -19.24 10.48
N ARG A 61 -0.47 -19.92 9.63
CA ARG A 61 0.43 -19.26 8.68
C ARG A 61 -0.33 -18.85 7.45
N VAL A 62 -0.43 -17.54 7.22
CA VAL A 62 -0.99 -16.99 5.98
C VAL A 62 0.15 -16.68 5.01
N LYS A 63 0.02 -17.11 3.76
CA LYS A 63 0.96 -16.81 2.66
C LYS A 63 0.23 -16.01 1.61
N THR A 64 0.93 -15.13 0.92
CA THR A 64 0.38 -14.33 -0.17
C THR A 64 0.96 -14.74 -1.52
N SER A 65 0.20 -14.57 -2.56
CA SER A 65 0.65 -14.68 -3.95
C SER A 65 0.27 -13.42 -4.73
N GLN A 66 1.19 -12.98 -5.59
CA GLN A 66 0.95 -11.86 -6.50
C GLN A 66 -0.17 -12.17 -7.50
N ALA A 67 -0.75 -11.15 -8.10
CA ALA A 67 -1.58 -11.33 -9.28
C ALA A 67 -0.74 -11.84 -10.46
N ASN A 68 -1.27 -12.82 -11.19
CA ASN A 68 -0.63 -13.39 -12.38
C ASN A 68 -1.09 -12.69 -13.67
N ALA A 69 -0.41 -12.96 -14.79
CA ALA A 69 -0.73 -12.33 -16.08
C ALA A 69 -2.19 -12.57 -16.53
N ALA A 70 -2.77 -13.74 -16.25
CA ALA A 70 -4.16 -14.04 -16.64
C ALA A 70 -5.17 -13.16 -15.87
N GLN A 71 -4.91 -12.85 -14.60
CA GLN A 71 -5.73 -11.94 -13.82
C GLN A 71 -5.64 -10.51 -14.36
N PHE A 72 -4.44 -10.03 -14.70
CA PHE A 72 -4.26 -8.74 -15.35
C PHE A 72 -4.93 -8.68 -16.72
N LEU A 73 -4.78 -9.73 -17.56
CA LEU A 73 -5.46 -9.84 -18.85
C LEU A 73 -6.97 -9.68 -18.68
N SER A 74 -7.58 -10.40 -17.73
CA SER A 74 -9.02 -10.34 -17.49
C SER A 74 -9.50 -8.93 -17.16
N VAL A 75 -8.79 -8.20 -16.29
CA VAL A 75 -9.19 -6.86 -15.86
C VAL A 75 -8.89 -5.81 -16.94
N PHE A 76 -7.71 -5.84 -17.55
CA PHE A 76 -7.32 -4.85 -18.54
C PHE A 76 -8.13 -5.01 -19.84
N GLU A 77 -8.39 -6.26 -20.29
CA GLU A 77 -9.18 -6.51 -21.49
C GLU A 77 -10.62 -6.03 -21.35
N LYS A 78 -11.21 -6.10 -20.16
CA LYS A 78 -12.55 -5.53 -19.87
C LYS A 78 -12.67 -4.09 -20.36
N TYR A 79 -11.58 -3.31 -20.24
CA TYR A 79 -11.53 -1.89 -20.60
C TYR A 79 -11.05 -1.66 -22.04
N THR A 80 -9.98 -2.33 -22.45
CA THR A 80 -9.43 -2.13 -23.81
C THR A 80 -10.43 -2.54 -24.90
N ARG A 81 -11.24 -3.58 -24.67
CA ARG A 81 -12.37 -3.98 -25.56
C ARG A 81 -13.41 -2.88 -25.73
N GLN A 82 -13.58 -2.02 -24.74
CA GLN A 82 -14.52 -0.89 -24.76
C GLN A 82 -13.87 0.40 -25.30
N GLY A 83 -12.61 0.32 -25.75
CA GLY A 83 -11.88 1.46 -26.27
C GLY A 83 -11.27 2.38 -25.21
N TYR A 84 -11.22 1.98 -23.93
CA TYR A 84 -10.51 2.72 -22.88
C TYR A 84 -9.03 2.39 -22.86
N ASP A 85 -8.23 3.37 -22.48
CA ASP A 85 -6.84 3.14 -22.06
C ASP A 85 -6.80 2.74 -20.58
N VAL A 86 -5.69 2.13 -20.11
CA VAL A 86 -5.55 1.65 -18.74
C VAL A 86 -4.28 2.24 -18.11
N LEU A 87 -4.44 2.94 -16.98
CA LEU A 87 -3.34 3.33 -16.09
C LEU A 87 -3.36 2.40 -14.88
N TYR A 88 -2.39 1.50 -14.81
CA TYR A 88 -2.21 0.60 -13.67
C TYR A 88 -1.12 1.15 -12.73
N ILE A 89 -1.48 1.30 -11.45
CA ILE A 89 -0.56 1.69 -10.38
C ILE A 89 -0.36 0.45 -9.51
N ALA A 90 0.86 -0.05 -9.51
CA ALA A 90 1.27 -1.33 -8.95
C ALA A 90 1.85 -1.16 -7.54
N CYS A 91 1.61 -2.14 -6.67
CA CYS A 91 2.45 -2.35 -5.50
C CYS A 91 3.94 -2.33 -5.88
N SER A 92 4.78 -1.78 -4.98
CA SER A 92 6.22 -1.69 -5.20
C SER A 92 6.84 -2.96 -5.78
N SER A 93 7.64 -2.81 -6.84
CA SER A 93 8.39 -3.90 -7.47
C SER A 93 9.42 -4.54 -6.55
N ALA A 94 9.83 -3.85 -5.48
CA ALA A 94 10.70 -4.38 -4.43
C ALA A 94 9.97 -5.37 -3.49
N LEU A 95 8.63 -5.30 -3.45
CA LEU A 95 7.79 -6.11 -2.55
C LEU A 95 7.02 -7.21 -3.29
N SER A 96 6.62 -6.94 -4.55
CA SER A 96 5.80 -7.83 -5.36
C SER A 96 6.24 -7.84 -6.81
N ALA A 97 6.14 -8.99 -7.48
CA ALA A 97 6.38 -9.07 -8.91
C ALA A 97 5.10 -8.80 -9.75
N SER A 98 4.02 -8.28 -9.15
CA SER A 98 2.76 -7.97 -9.86
C SER A 98 2.97 -7.05 -11.05
N ILE A 99 3.83 -6.03 -10.92
CA ILE A 99 4.13 -5.13 -12.04
C ILE A 99 4.76 -5.86 -13.24
N LYS A 100 5.60 -6.89 -13.01
CA LYS A 100 6.17 -7.68 -14.11
C LYS A 100 5.09 -8.50 -14.82
N ALA A 101 4.16 -9.08 -14.06
CA ALA A 101 3.04 -9.83 -14.62
C ALA A 101 2.08 -8.90 -15.39
N SER A 102 1.85 -7.68 -14.91
CA SER A 102 1.03 -6.68 -15.62
C SER A 102 1.66 -6.24 -16.96
N CYS A 103 2.99 -6.11 -17.01
CA CYS A 103 3.69 -5.80 -18.26
C CYS A 103 3.54 -6.91 -19.30
N VAL A 104 3.54 -8.18 -18.90
CA VAL A 104 3.26 -9.30 -19.82
C VAL A 104 1.85 -9.20 -20.38
N ALA A 105 0.85 -8.97 -19.52
CA ALA A 105 -0.54 -8.79 -19.94
C ALA A 105 -0.71 -7.56 -20.84
N ARG A 106 -0.03 -6.45 -20.53
CA ARG A 106 0.00 -5.24 -21.37
C ARG A 106 0.47 -5.56 -22.77
N ASP A 107 1.62 -6.22 -22.90
CA ASP A 107 2.25 -6.47 -24.20
C ASP A 107 1.37 -7.39 -25.06
N GLU A 108 0.71 -8.39 -24.47
CA GLU A 108 -0.26 -9.25 -25.16
C GLU A 108 -1.50 -8.46 -25.62
N LEU A 109 -2.05 -7.60 -24.76
CA LEU A 109 -3.23 -6.80 -25.11
C LEU A 109 -2.94 -5.72 -26.15
N LEU A 110 -1.77 -5.10 -26.13
CA LEU A 110 -1.39 -4.10 -27.13
C LEU A 110 -1.17 -4.75 -28.51
N ALA A 111 -0.76 -6.03 -28.58
CA ALA A 111 -0.74 -6.76 -29.84
C ALA A 111 -2.15 -7.02 -30.40
N LYS A 112 -3.15 -7.20 -29.51
CA LYS A 112 -4.56 -7.43 -29.89
C LYS A 112 -5.35 -6.14 -30.11
N TYR A 113 -5.04 -5.08 -29.35
CA TYR A 113 -5.71 -3.78 -29.36
C TYR A 113 -4.67 -2.66 -29.57
N PRO A 114 -4.11 -2.50 -30.79
CA PRO A 114 -2.98 -1.60 -31.03
C PRO A 114 -3.28 -0.11 -30.82
N ASP A 115 -4.56 0.29 -30.89
CA ASP A 115 -5.00 1.66 -30.63
C ASP A 115 -5.16 1.98 -29.14
N SER A 116 -5.02 0.99 -28.25
CA SER A 116 -5.11 1.18 -26.79
C SER A 116 -3.75 1.53 -26.20
N LYS A 117 -3.78 2.25 -25.07
CA LYS A 117 -2.61 2.48 -24.25
C LYS A 117 -2.79 1.79 -22.91
N ILE A 118 -1.76 1.11 -22.45
CA ILE A 118 -1.69 0.52 -21.11
C ILE A 118 -0.38 0.98 -20.50
N ILE A 119 -0.45 1.78 -19.43
CA ILE A 119 0.72 2.29 -18.73
C ILE A 119 0.73 1.66 -17.34
N CYS A 120 1.87 1.03 -16.97
CA CYS A 120 2.09 0.42 -15.67
C CYS A 120 3.11 1.26 -14.91
N VAL A 121 2.71 1.79 -13.75
CA VAL A 121 3.54 2.63 -12.88
C VAL A 121 3.84 1.87 -11.59
N ASP A 122 5.11 1.81 -11.21
CA ASP A 122 5.55 1.28 -9.92
C ASP A 122 5.33 2.34 -8.83
N ALA A 123 4.50 2.04 -7.84
CA ALA A 123 4.20 2.96 -6.75
C ALA A 123 5.40 3.25 -5.83
N LEU A 124 6.43 2.39 -5.81
CA LEU A 124 7.50 2.37 -4.81
C LEU A 124 6.95 2.39 -3.37
N ASN A 125 5.73 1.94 -3.21
CA ASN A 125 4.99 1.90 -1.95
C ASN A 125 3.97 0.75 -2.00
N SER A 126 3.23 0.55 -0.92
CA SER A 126 2.12 -0.40 -0.82
C SER A 126 1.05 0.18 0.10
N CYS A 127 -0.07 -0.51 0.27
CA CYS A 127 -1.14 -0.15 1.19
C CYS A 127 -1.64 1.28 0.92
N GLY A 128 -1.85 2.08 1.96
CA GLY A 128 -2.31 3.45 1.83
C GLY A 128 -1.45 4.33 0.93
N GLY A 129 -0.14 4.06 0.81
CA GLY A 129 0.74 4.81 -0.08
C GLY A 129 0.44 4.57 -1.56
N GLU A 130 0.18 3.33 -1.95
CA GLU A 130 -0.31 2.97 -3.29
C GLU A 130 -1.72 3.54 -3.51
N GLY A 131 -2.59 3.45 -2.49
CA GLY A 131 -3.94 4.03 -2.52
C GLY A 131 -3.95 5.54 -2.77
N ILE A 132 -3.09 6.30 -2.09
CA ILE A 132 -2.92 7.75 -2.32
C ILE A 132 -2.58 8.03 -3.78
N LEU A 133 -1.66 7.28 -4.38
CA LEU A 133 -1.27 7.48 -5.79
C LEU A 133 -2.44 7.22 -6.74
N CYS A 134 -3.28 6.22 -6.46
CA CYS A 134 -4.47 5.93 -7.25
C CYS A 134 -5.50 7.07 -7.17
N ILE A 135 -5.72 7.62 -5.97
CA ILE A 135 -6.61 8.78 -5.76
C ILE A 135 -6.06 10.00 -6.50
N ARG A 136 -4.77 10.29 -6.39
CA ARG A 136 -4.12 11.40 -7.09
C ARG A 136 -4.22 11.26 -8.61
N ALA A 137 -4.06 10.04 -9.14
CA ALA A 137 -4.27 9.78 -10.57
C ALA A 137 -5.72 10.04 -10.99
N SER A 138 -6.69 9.67 -10.17
CA SER A 138 -8.10 9.96 -10.43
C SER A 138 -8.40 11.46 -10.40
N MET A 139 -7.80 12.21 -9.48
CA MET A 139 -7.91 13.68 -9.46
C MET A 139 -7.33 14.30 -10.73
N CYS A 140 -6.17 13.86 -11.20
CA CYS A 140 -5.61 14.28 -12.49
C CYS A 140 -6.55 13.99 -13.67
N ARG A 141 -7.18 12.81 -13.68
CA ARG A 141 -8.21 12.47 -14.69
C ARG A 141 -9.41 13.41 -14.63
N ALA A 142 -9.90 13.73 -13.44
CA ALA A 142 -11.01 14.67 -13.25
C ALA A 142 -10.67 16.09 -13.69
N GLU A 143 -9.41 16.50 -13.58
CA GLU A 143 -8.88 17.77 -14.13
C GLU A 143 -8.72 17.74 -15.66
N GLY A 144 -9.02 16.63 -16.33
CA GLY A 144 -8.94 16.49 -17.77
C GLY A 144 -7.54 16.20 -18.30
N LYS A 145 -6.59 15.73 -17.49
CA LYS A 145 -5.26 15.31 -17.95
C LYS A 145 -5.34 14.02 -18.76
N SER A 146 -4.47 13.88 -19.76
CA SER A 146 -4.29 12.63 -20.50
C SER A 146 -3.68 11.54 -19.62
N ILE A 147 -3.74 10.29 -20.10
CA ILE A 147 -3.12 9.17 -19.39
C ILE A 147 -1.60 9.35 -19.24
N GLU A 148 -0.93 9.92 -20.24
CA GLU A 148 0.51 10.20 -20.22
C GLU A 148 0.86 11.31 -19.23
N GLU A 149 0.11 12.40 -19.22
CA GLU A 149 0.28 13.50 -18.25
C GLU A 149 0.06 13.01 -16.82
N THR A 150 -0.95 12.17 -16.62
CA THR A 150 -1.26 11.57 -15.32
C THR A 150 -0.16 10.60 -14.89
N ALA A 151 0.29 9.71 -15.78
CA ALA A 151 1.40 8.80 -15.48
C ALA A 151 2.69 9.57 -15.12
N THR A 152 3.01 10.63 -15.88
CA THR A 152 4.17 11.51 -15.61
C THR A 152 4.02 12.20 -14.25
N PHE A 153 2.82 12.69 -13.92
CA PHE A 153 2.54 13.28 -12.61
C PHE A 153 2.80 12.25 -11.49
N ILE A 154 2.26 11.05 -11.61
CA ILE A 154 2.42 9.99 -10.59
C ILE A 154 3.89 9.57 -10.45
N GLU A 155 4.63 9.42 -11.55
CA GLU A 155 6.07 9.11 -11.54
C GLU A 155 6.89 10.17 -10.76
N ASN A 156 6.50 11.43 -10.82
CA ASN A 156 7.15 12.51 -10.07
C ASN A 156 6.63 12.62 -8.63
N TYR A 157 5.35 12.34 -8.40
CA TYR A 157 4.70 12.52 -7.10
C TYR A 157 5.00 11.39 -6.11
N LYS A 158 5.18 10.13 -6.59
CA LYS A 158 5.37 8.95 -5.73
C LYS A 158 6.53 9.08 -4.73
N LYS A 159 7.56 9.85 -5.05
CA LYS A 159 8.70 10.10 -4.16
C LYS A 159 8.38 10.97 -2.95
N TYR A 160 7.21 11.62 -2.94
CA TYR A 160 6.71 12.43 -1.83
C TYR A 160 5.66 11.70 -0.98
N VAL A 161 5.27 10.48 -1.35
CA VAL A 161 4.37 9.65 -0.55
C VAL A 161 5.18 8.89 0.49
N ASN A 162 5.06 9.33 1.73
CA ASN A 162 5.80 8.80 2.87
C ASN A 162 5.02 7.67 3.55
N GLN A 163 5.76 6.73 4.14
CA GLN A 163 5.26 5.69 5.03
C GLN A 163 6.04 5.72 6.34
N GLU A 164 5.32 5.72 7.46
CA GLU A 164 5.89 5.55 8.80
C GLU A 164 5.12 4.46 9.53
N ALA A 165 5.78 3.36 9.88
CA ALA A 165 5.11 2.17 10.40
C ALA A 165 5.83 1.54 11.59
N THR A 166 5.07 0.77 12.37
CA THR A 166 5.61 -0.12 13.42
C THR A 166 4.76 -1.38 13.52
N VAL A 167 5.33 -2.46 14.09
CA VAL A 167 4.64 -3.74 14.25
C VAL A 167 4.66 -4.19 15.71
N GLU A 168 3.67 -5.00 16.09
CA GLU A 168 3.64 -5.60 17.43
C GLU A 168 4.63 -6.76 17.54
N SER A 169 4.75 -7.59 16.51
CA SER A 169 5.62 -8.77 16.50
C SER A 169 6.50 -8.80 15.24
N LEU A 170 7.78 -9.12 15.44
CA LEU A 170 8.74 -9.32 14.34
C LEU A 170 8.58 -10.68 13.63
N THR A 171 7.79 -11.60 14.22
CA THR A 171 7.63 -12.98 13.70
C THR A 171 7.09 -12.99 12.29
N TYR A 172 6.04 -12.21 12.04
CA TYR A 172 5.37 -12.17 10.72
C TYR A 172 6.29 -11.55 9.66
N LEU A 173 6.95 -10.45 9.96
CA LEU A 173 7.92 -9.81 9.05
C LEU A 173 9.06 -10.75 8.67
N LYS A 174 9.57 -11.53 9.64
CA LYS A 174 10.58 -12.55 9.38
C LYS A 174 10.08 -13.62 8.42
N GLN A 175 8.86 -14.08 8.60
CA GLN A 175 8.24 -15.11 7.75
C GLN A 175 7.95 -14.61 6.34
N ALA A 176 7.55 -13.35 6.21
CA ALA A 176 7.21 -12.73 4.93
C ALA A 176 8.46 -12.40 4.09
N GLY A 177 9.56 -11.97 4.72
CA GLY A 177 10.79 -11.61 4.03
C GLY A 177 10.68 -10.35 3.14
N ARG A 178 9.72 -9.44 3.44
CA ARG A 178 9.50 -8.19 2.67
C ARG A 178 9.93 -6.93 3.44
N VAL A 179 10.67 -7.09 4.51
CA VAL A 179 11.30 -5.98 5.24
C VAL A 179 12.80 -6.25 5.31
N SER A 180 13.58 -5.32 4.80
CA SER A 180 15.04 -5.38 4.85
C SER A 180 15.60 -4.82 6.16
N ALA A 181 16.90 -5.02 6.39
CA ALA A 181 17.61 -4.61 7.62
C ALA A 181 17.07 -5.23 8.92
N MET A 182 16.30 -6.34 8.82
CA MET A 182 15.71 -7.02 9.99
C MET A 182 16.70 -7.89 10.76
N SER A 183 17.83 -8.28 10.17
CA SER A 183 18.85 -9.15 10.84
C SER A 183 19.33 -8.57 12.16
N ALA A 184 19.47 -7.26 12.24
CA ALA A 184 19.89 -6.55 13.45
C ALA A 184 18.84 -6.60 14.60
N PHE A 185 17.59 -7.00 14.32
CA PHE A 185 16.51 -7.09 15.30
C PHE A 185 16.38 -8.49 15.95
N PHE A 186 17.01 -9.52 15.37
CA PHE A 186 16.89 -10.92 15.81
C PHE A 186 17.83 -11.29 16.98
N GLY A 187 18.07 -10.38 17.91
CA GLY A 187 19.00 -10.58 19.03
C GLY A 187 18.41 -10.44 20.43
N GLY A 188 17.12 -10.71 20.65
CA GLY A 188 16.68 -11.10 21.99
C GLY A 188 16.04 -10.07 22.91
N LEU A 189 15.36 -9.01 22.42
CA LEU A 189 14.54 -8.15 23.28
C LEU A 189 13.08 -8.19 22.83
N LEU A 190 12.25 -8.92 23.57
CA LEU A 190 10.81 -9.11 23.33
C LEU A 190 10.00 -7.82 23.24
N SER A 191 10.53 -6.70 23.76
CA SER A 191 9.84 -5.40 23.84
C SER A 191 10.29 -4.38 22.80
N VAL A 192 11.22 -4.74 21.88
CA VAL A 192 11.70 -3.82 20.86
C VAL A 192 10.78 -3.82 19.65
N LYS A 193 10.34 -2.63 19.23
CA LYS A 193 9.51 -2.39 18.07
C LYS A 193 10.34 -1.68 16.98
N PRO A 194 10.33 -2.13 15.73
CA PRO A 194 10.98 -1.42 14.64
C PRO A 194 10.17 -0.19 14.23
N ILE A 195 10.84 0.85 13.76
CA ILE A 195 10.23 1.89 12.92
C ILE A 195 10.59 1.55 11.48
N ILE A 196 9.59 1.44 10.63
CA ILE A 196 9.69 0.96 9.26
C ILE A 196 9.22 2.06 8.32
N ILE A 197 10.00 2.31 7.27
CA ILE A 197 9.64 3.23 6.17
C ILE A 197 9.61 2.48 4.84
N SER A 198 8.95 3.05 3.83
CA SER A 198 9.24 2.74 2.43
C SER A 198 10.41 3.63 1.99
N ASP A 199 11.48 3.04 1.46
CA ASP A 199 12.66 3.79 0.98
C ASP A 199 12.48 4.28 -0.47
N ALA A 200 13.45 5.05 -0.98
CA ALA A 200 13.41 5.61 -2.32
C ALA A 200 13.38 4.56 -3.45
N SER A 201 13.76 3.33 -3.15
CA SER A 201 13.70 2.17 -4.06
C SER A 201 12.46 1.28 -3.84
N GLY A 202 11.55 1.70 -2.95
CA GLY A 202 10.30 0.98 -2.65
C GLY A 202 10.45 -0.22 -1.73
N ASN A 203 11.60 -0.37 -1.04
CA ASN A 203 11.77 -1.41 -0.03
C ASN A 203 11.17 -0.96 1.30
N ASN A 204 10.53 -1.88 2.02
CA ASN A 204 10.27 -1.67 3.43
C ASN A 204 11.55 -1.89 4.23
N VAL A 205 11.98 -0.87 4.97
CA VAL A 205 13.26 -0.87 5.70
C VAL A 205 13.04 -0.49 7.15
N SER A 206 13.59 -1.28 8.06
CA SER A 206 13.64 -0.92 9.46
C SER A 206 14.81 0.01 9.74
N ILE A 207 14.52 1.25 10.17
CA ILE A 207 15.51 2.32 10.36
C ILE A 207 15.82 2.61 11.82
N GLU A 208 14.93 2.28 12.74
CA GLU A 208 15.09 2.55 14.18
C GLU A 208 14.56 1.39 15.03
N LYS A 209 15.06 1.32 16.28
CA LYS A 209 14.61 0.43 17.33
C LYS A 209 14.03 1.24 18.48
N VAL A 210 12.79 0.97 18.86
CA VAL A 210 12.12 1.66 19.97
C VAL A 210 11.66 0.65 21.00
N LYS A 211 11.87 0.92 22.29
CA LYS A 211 11.45 0.04 23.38
C LYS A 211 9.99 0.31 23.75
N GLY A 212 9.15 -0.71 23.63
CA GLY A 212 7.75 -0.69 24.02
C GLY A 212 6.79 -0.11 23.00
N ARG A 213 5.55 -0.61 23.01
CA ARG A 213 4.50 -0.25 22.06
C ARG A 213 4.16 1.24 22.08
N LYS A 214 3.86 1.77 23.26
CA LYS A 214 3.50 3.19 23.43
C LYS A 214 4.57 4.12 22.83
N ASN A 215 5.83 3.86 23.14
CA ASN A 215 6.93 4.69 22.63
C ASN A 215 7.08 4.55 21.11
N SER A 216 6.79 3.38 20.52
CA SER A 216 6.84 3.23 19.07
C SER A 216 5.73 4.02 18.37
N LEU A 217 4.53 4.13 18.93
CA LEU A 217 3.46 4.99 18.41
C LEU A 217 3.84 6.48 18.49
N ILE A 218 4.37 6.92 19.62
CA ILE A 218 4.89 8.30 19.78
C ILE A 218 5.96 8.58 18.73
N ARG A 219 6.90 7.64 18.54
CA ARG A 219 7.99 7.83 17.57
C ARG A 219 7.48 7.90 16.14
N VAL A 220 6.50 7.08 15.75
CA VAL A 220 5.82 7.20 14.46
C VAL A 220 5.19 8.59 14.30
N ALA A 221 4.46 9.08 15.32
CA ALA A 221 3.84 10.40 15.27
C ALA A 221 4.88 11.54 15.13
N GLU A 222 6.01 11.47 15.84
CA GLU A 222 7.12 12.43 15.71
C GLU A 222 7.69 12.46 14.29
N ARG A 223 7.84 11.28 13.67
CA ARG A 223 8.37 11.17 12.31
C ARG A 223 7.37 11.69 11.28
N VAL A 224 6.09 11.37 11.45
CA VAL A 224 5.02 11.96 10.63
C VAL A 224 5.08 13.48 10.73
N ALA A 225 5.11 14.05 11.93
CA ALA A 225 5.18 15.49 12.13
C ALA A 225 6.43 16.13 11.53
N GLY A 226 7.56 15.41 11.56
CA GLY A 226 8.82 15.88 10.97
C GLY A 226 8.88 15.85 9.45
N ASN A 227 8.05 15.03 8.80
CA ASN A 227 8.10 14.79 7.36
C ASN A 227 6.86 15.29 6.61
N TYR A 228 5.72 15.47 7.28
CA TYR A 228 4.46 15.87 6.67
C TYR A 228 4.53 17.22 5.97
N ILE A 229 3.96 17.29 4.77
CA ILE A 229 3.73 18.51 4.00
C ILE A 229 2.32 18.38 3.41
N ALA A 230 1.40 19.26 3.81
CA ALA A 230 0.01 19.20 3.32
C ALA A 230 -0.08 19.31 1.80
N GLY A 231 0.60 20.31 1.22
CA GLY A 231 0.50 20.58 -0.22
C GLY A 231 -0.94 20.76 -0.67
N ASP A 232 -1.26 20.15 -1.79
CA ASP A 232 -2.60 20.06 -2.38
C ASP A 232 -3.32 18.75 -2.02
N TYR A 233 -2.75 17.94 -1.11
CA TYR A 233 -3.32 16.69 -0.60
C TYR A 233 -3.01 16.55 0.90
N PRO A 234 -3.88 17.09 1.77
CA PRO A 234 -3.63 17.12 3.21
C PRO A 234 -3.98 15.83 3.95
N ASP A 235 -4.53 14.83 3.26
CA ASP A 235 -5.02 13.61 3.87
C ASP A 235 -3.91 12.75 4.46
N ILE A 236 -4.17 12.19 5.64
CA ILE A 236 -3.31 11.27 6.39
C ILE A 236 -4.06 9.96 6.55
N TRP A 237 -3.49 8.90 6.02
CA TRP A 237 -4.07 7.56 6.05
C TRP A 237 -3.41 6.71 7.11
N ILE A 238 -4.19 6.23 8.08
CA ILE A 238 -3.73 5.27 9.10
C ILE A 238 -4.33 3.92 8.76
N ARG A 239 -3.45 2.94 8.50
CA ARG A 239 -3.83 1.55 8.25
C ARG A 239 -3.37 0.67 9.40
N HIS A 240 -4.27 -0.20 9.89
CA HIS A 240 -3.98 -1.04 11.05
C HIS A 240 -4.37 -2.51 10.83
N CYS A 241 -3.61 -3.40 11.44
CA CYS A 241 -3.88 -4.84 11.48
C CYS A 241 -4.59 -5.19 12.78
N ASP A 242 -5.89 -4.89 12.87
CA ASP A 242 -6.78 -5.20 13.98
C ASP A 242 -6.27 -4.67 15.35
N CYS A 243 -5.87 -3.38 15.37
CA CYS A 243 -5.45 -2.63 16.55
C CYS A 243 -5.99 -1.19 16.52
N TYR A 244 -7.33 -1.06 16.44
CA TYR A 244 -8.01 0.22 16.26
C TYR A 244 -7.72 1.23 17.37
N ASP A 245 -7.65 0.80 18.65
CA ASP A 245 -7.35 1.68 19.78
C ASP A 245 -5.95 2.31 19.67
N ASP A 246 -4.97 1.55 19.17
CA ASP A 246 -3.65 2.08 18.83
C ASP A 246 -3.71 3.09 17.69
N ALA A 247 -4.59 2.89 16.70
CA ALA A 247 -4.76 3.82 15.59
C ALA A 247 -5.36 5.16 16.08
N ILE A 248 -6.33 5.13 16.99
CA ILE A 248 -6.86 6.33 17.65
C ILE A 248 -5.78 7.02 18.47
N THR A 249 -5.01 6.26 19.25
CA THR A 249 -3.89 6.80 20.03
C THR A 249 -2.87 7.49 19.10
N LEU A 250 -2.49 6.85 18.00
CA LEU A 250 -1.55 7.40 17.03
C LEU A 250 -2.10 8.67 16.35
N LYS A 251 -3.38 8.66 15.93
CA LYS A 251 -4.06 9.86 15.41
C LYS A 251 -3.94 11.03 16.37
N ASN A 252 -4.27 10.81 17.65
CA ASN A 252 -4.22 11.86 18.67
C ASN A 252 -2.79 12.38 18.90
N GLU A 253 -1.79 11.49 18.89
CA GLU A 253 -0.37 11.88 18.97
C GLU A 253 0.08 12.72 17.77
N ILE A 254 -0.44 12.44 16.57
CA ILE A 254 -0.17 13.24 15.36
C ILE A 254 -0.87 14.61 15.46
N LEU A 255 -2.16 14.64 15.82
CA LEU A 255 -2.93 15.88 16.01
C LEU A 255 -2.31 16.82 17.04
N ALA A 256 -1.71 16.26 18.10
CA ALA A 256 -0.99 17.07 19.11
C ALA A 256 0.27 17.76 18.57
N ARG A 257 0.78 17.34 17.40
CA ARG A 257 2.03 17.82 16.79
C ARG A 257 1.84 18.58 15.48
N LEU A 258 0.72 18.34 14.79
CA LEU A 258 0.41 18.95 13.50
C LEU A 258 -0.90 19.72 13.56
N ASN A 259 -0.90 20.90 12.97
CA ASN A 259 -2.13 21.65 12.75
C ASN A 259 -2.83 21.15 11.47
N VAL A 260 -3.46 19.98 11.56
CA VAL A 260 -4.22 19.32 10.48
C VAL A 260 -5.65 19.10 10.96
N ALA A 261 -6.62 19.31 10.09
CA ALA A 261 -8.03 19.09 10.41
C ALA A 261 -8.30 17.59 10.65
N GLU A 262 -9.16 17.28 11.59
CA GLU A 262 -9.46 15.90 11.98
C GLU A 262 -10.11 15.09 10.84
N GLU A 263 -10.89 15.75 9.99
CA GLU A 263 -11.52 15.17 8.80
C GLU A 263 -10.53 14.67 7.74
N ASN A 264 -9.27 15.11 7.80
CA ASN A 264 -8.21 14.63 6.89
C ASN A 264 -7.60 13.29 7.35
N PHE A 265 -8.03 12.73 8.48
CA PHE A 265 -7.57 11.43 8.93
C PHE A 265 -8.51 10.31 8.48
N HIS A 266 -7.96 9.34 7.75
CA HIS A 266 -8.68 8.17 7.26
C HIS A 266 -8.11 6.90 7.90
N ILE A 267 -8.86 6.33 8.85
CA ILE A 267 -8.46 5.13 9.58
C ILE A 267 -9.20 3.93 8.99
N GLY A 268 -8.44 2.90 8.60
CA GLY A 268 -9.00 1.67 8.04
C GLY A 268 -8.10 0.46 8.28
N TYR A 269 -8.62 -0.71 7.98
CA TYR A 269 -7.86 -1.94 8.04
C TYR A 269 -6.77 -1.96 6.96
N ALA A 270 -5.61 -2.50 7.31
CA ALA A 270 -4.69 -3.03 6.31
C ALA A 270 -5.28 -4.32 5.74
N GLY A 271 -5.27 -4.46 4.43
CA GLY A 271 -5.84 -5.59 3.72
C GLY A 271 -5.07 -6.91 3.93
N PRO A 272 -5.59 -8.03 3.41
CA PRO A 272 -5.04 -9.35 3.70
C PRO A 272 -3.61 -9.55 3.16
N ILE A 273 -3.20 -8.85 2.11
CA ILE A 273 -1.86 -8.98 1.53
C ILE A 273 -0.80 -8.36 2.46
N LEU A 274 -1.01 -7.11 2.89
CA LEU A 274 -0.11 -6.47 3.85
C LEU A 274 -0.24 -7.13 5.22
N GLY A 275 -1.47 -7.42 5.66
CA GLY A 275 -1.77 -8.06 6.94
C GLY A 275 -1.05 -9.38 7.14
N ALA A 276 -1.03 -10.26 6.12
CA ALA A 276 -0.28 -11.53 6.17
C ALA A 276 1.22 -11.33 6.36
N SER A 277 1.78 -10.24 5.83
CA SER A 277 3.21 -9.94 5.91
C SER A 277 3.61 -9.31 7.24
N CYS A 278 2.74 -8.50 7.84
CA CYS A 278 3.06 -7.69 9.02
C CYS A 278 2.46 -8.25 10.32
N GLY A 279 1.35 -8.96 10.20
CA GLY A 279 0.64 -9.58 11.33
C GLY A 279 -0.21 -8.63 12.14
N PRO A 280 -1.04 -9.18 13.07
CA PRO A 280 -1.85 -8.39 13.97
C PRO A 280 -1.03 -7.37 14.77
N GLY A 281 -1.59 -6.17 14.99
CA GLY A 281 -0.92 -5.10 15.72
C GLY A 281 0.05 -4.24 14.87
N MET A 282 0.18 -4.49 13.56
CA MET A 282 0.86 -3.53 12.68
C MET A 282 0.03 -2.26 12.57
N ILE A 283 0.72 -1.13 12.51
CA ILE A 283 0.13 0.18 12.20
C ILE A 283 1.07 0.97 11.31
N ALA A 284 0.51 1.62 10.31
CA ALA A 284 1.25 2.43 9.35
C ALA A 284 0.49 3.72 9.04
N VAL A 285 1.24 4.80 8.84
CA VAL A 285 0.73 6.11 8.43
C VAL A 285 1.29 6.43 7.05
N TYR A 286 0.41 6.84 6.14
CA TYR A 286 0.76 7.24 4.77
C TYR A 286 0.29 8.67 4.55
N PHE A 287 1.12 9.48 3.94
CA PHE A 287 0.86 10.92 3.78
C PHE A 287 1.76 11.56 2.72
N ASN A 288 1.33 12.70 2.20
CA ASN A 288 2.20 13.56 1.40
C ASN A 288 3.23 14.26 2.30
N GLY A 289 4.49 14.22 1.92
CA GLY A 289 5.56 14.74 2.78
C GLY A 289 6.81 15.17 2.02
N LYS A 290 7.90 15.25 2.75
CA LYS A 290 9.23 15.50 2.18
C LYS A 290 9.61 14.40 1.20
N GLU A 291 10.51 14.72 0.27
CA GLU A 291 11.04 13.73 -0.65
C GLU A 291 11.72 12.58 0.13
N VAL A 292 11.34 11.35 -0.20
CA VAL A 292 11.97 10.14 0.35
C VAL A 292 13.31 9.95 -0.33
N THR A 293 14.38 10.24 0.38
CA THR A 293 15.77 10.20 -0.15
C THR A 293 16.59 9.03 0.40
N TYR A 294 16.16 8.42 1.49
CA TYR A 294 16.82 7.24 2.04
C TYR A 294 16.70 6.06 1.08
N ASP A 295 17.80 5.41 0.75
CA ASP A 295 17.87 4.31 -0.20
C ASP A 295 18.76 3.20 0.38
N SER A 296 18.14 2.10 0.81
CA SER A 296 18.84 0.97 1.42
C SER A 296 19.71 0.19 0.45
N THR A 297 19.51 0.35 -0.86
CA THR A 297 20.30 -0.33 -1.89
C THR A 297 21.66 0.32 -2.15
N LYS A 298 21.84 1.56 -1.62
CA LYS A 298 23.07 2.35 -1.77
C LYS A 298 23.94 2.38 -0.51
N GLN A 299 23.63 1.54 0.49
CA GLN A 299 24.38 1.46 1.75
C GLN A 299 25.28 0.24 1.84
#